data_bc2e88e30c2da4e1100718e7613bec1c
#
_entry.id   bc2e88e30c2da4e1100718e7613bec1c
#
_cell.length_a   1.000
_cell.length_b   1.000
_cell.length_c   1.000
_cell.angle_alpha   90.00
_cell.angle_beta   90.00
_cell.angle_gamma   90.00
#
_symmetry.space_group_name_H-M   'P 1'
#
loop_
_entity.id
_entity.type
_entity.pdbx_description
1 polymer ?
#
loop_
_entity_poly.entity_id
_entity_poly.type
_entity_poly.pdbx_seq_one_letter_code
_entity_poly.pdbx_strand_id
1 'polypeptide(L)'
;MSHQSEGPLKRGDVAGSVFLVGLMGAGKTSVGRTLARRLHKPFYDVDHEIERSTGVKIPLIFEIEGEPGFRARESRALAELIEKGDIVLATGGGAV
;
A
#
# COMPACT_ATOMS: atom_id res chain seq x y z
N MET A 1 10.13 1.25 -28.32
CA MET A 1 9.48 1.20 -28.18
C MET A 1 8.79 1.17 -27.72
N SER A 2 9.26 1.37 -27.86
CA SER A 2 8.50 1.30 -27.64
C SER A 2 7.86 1.31 -27.20
N HIS A 3 8.22 1.48 -27.25
CA HIS A 3 7.45 1.49 -26.98
C HIS A 3 7.09 1.61 -26.35
N GLN A 4 7.56 1.75 -26.28
CA GLN A 4 7.15 1.93 -25.94
C GLN A 4 6.91 2.35 -25.71
N SER A 5 7.22 2.64 -25.92
CA SER A 5 6.85 3.09 -25.91
C SER A 5 6.59 3.42 -25.70
N GLU A 6 7.15 3.50 -25.68
CA GLU A 6 6.81 4.02 -25.50
C GLU A 6 6.53 4.97 -24.89
N GLY A 7 7.16 5.08 -24.81
CA GLY A 7 6.83 6.42 -24.43
C GLY A 7 6.13 6.47 -23.09
N PRO A 8 5.57 7.65 -22.71
CA PRO A 8 4.92 7.76 -21.41
C PRO A 8 3.81 6.73 -21.25
N LEU A 9 3.63 6.29 -20.01
CA LEU A 9 2.61 5.31 -19.70
C LEU A 9 1.23 5.90 -19.93
N LYS A 10 0.37 5.13 -20.54
CA LYS A 10 -1.01 5.52 -20.68
C LYS A 10 -1.78 5.06 -19.47
N ARG A 11 -2.89 5.76 -19.16
CA ARG A 11 -3.74 5.34 -18.08
C ARG A 11 -4.22 3.92 -18.34
N GLY A 12 -4.08 3.07 -17.35
CA GLY A 12 -4.46 1.69 -17.48
C GLY A 12 -3.37 0.81 -18.03
N ASP A 13 -2.28 1.41 -18.50
CA ASP A 13 -1.18 0.64 -19.06
C ASP A 13 -0.05 0.43 -18.06
N VAL A 14 -0.18 0.96 -16.86
CA VAL A 14 0.85 0.80 -15.84
C VAL A 14 0.86 -0.64 -15.37
N ALA A 15 1.97 -1.31 -15.62
CA ALA A 15 2.13 -2.70 -15.20
C ALA A 15 2.68 -2.72 -13.78
N GLY A 16 2.26 -3.70 -13.02
CA GLY A 16 2.76 -3.88 -11.67
C GLY A 16 2.08 -2.99 -10.68
N SER A 17 2.63 -2.96 -9.49
CA SER A 17 2.02 -2.24 -8.38
C SER A 17 2.53 -0.82 -8.30
N VAL A 18 1.66 0.06 -7.82
CA VAL A 18 2.00 1.45 -7.56
C VAL A 18 2.03 1.64 -6.04
N PHE A 19 3.12 2.19 -5.54
CA PHE A 19 3.30 2.36 -4.10
C PHE A 19 3.19 3.83 -3.74
N LEU A 20 2.38 4.12 -2.73
CA LEU A 20 2.24 5.47 -2.18
C LEU A 20 2.90 5.48 -0.83
N VAL A 21 3.96 6.26 -0.70
CA VAL A 21 4.79 6.28 0.49
C VAL A 21 4.87 7.72 1.00
N GLY A 22 4.88 7.88 2.30
CA GLY A 22 5.11 9.19 2.88
C GLY A 22 3.89 10.06 3.01
N LEU A 23 2.75 9.60 2.54
CA LEU A 23 1.51 10.33 2.73
C LEU A 23 0.93 10.00 4.09
N MET A 24 0.35 10.98 4.73
CA MET A 24 -0.11 10.83 6.11
C MET A 24 -1.59 11.08 6.22
N GLY A 25 -2.21 10.39 7.14
CA GLY A 25 -3.59 10.63 7.51
C GLY A 25 -4.56 10.32 6.38
N ALA A 26 -5.67 11.03 6.38
CA ALA A 26 -6.76 10.77 5.45
C ALA A 26 -6.37 11.01 4.00
N GLY A 27 -5.38 11.88 3.78
CA GLY A 27 -4.95 12.16 2.41
C GLY A 27 -4.44 10.94 1.68
N LYS A 28 -3.75 10.07 2.40
CA LYS A 28 -3.22 8.86 1.81
C LYS A 28 -4.31 7.97 1.24
N THR A 29 -5.38 7.78 2.00
CA THR A 29 -6.48 6.96 1.55
C THR A 29 -7.21 7.58 0.37
N SER A 30 -7.48 8.88 0.44
CA SER A 30 -8.18 9.55 -0.66
C SER A 30 -7.39 9.50 -1.94
N VAL A 31 -6.10 9.81 -1.88
CA VAL A 31 -5.25 9.80 -3.05
C VAL A 31 -5.14 8.40 -3.60
N GLY A 32 -4.96 7.41 -2.72
CA GLY A 32 -4.82 6.03 -3.14
C GLY A 32 -6.04 5.51 -3.85
N ARG A 33 -7.22 5.79 -3.31
CA ARG A 33 -8.45 5.31 -3.93
C ARG A 33 -8.69 5.96 -5.28
N THR A 34 -8.40 7.26 -5.39
CA THR A 34 -8.58 7.97 -6.65
C THR A 34 -7.64 7.41 -7.70
N LEU A 35 -6.37 7.23 -7.33
CA LEU A 35 -5.39 6.70 -8.27
C LEU A 35 -5.75 5.28 -8.69
N ALA A 36 -6.16 4.45 -7.75
CA ALA A 36 -6.53 3.07 -8.06
C ALA A 36 -7.67 3.03 -9.06
N ARG A 37 -8.66 3.90 -8.86
CA ARG A 37 -9.78 3.95 -9.78
C ARG A 37 -9.34 4.35 -11.18
N ARG A 38 -8.45 5.34 -11.26
CA ARG A 38 -7.97 5.80 -12.56
C ARG A 38 -7.13 4.75 -13.28
N LEU A 39 -6.41 3.93 -12.51
CA LEU A 39 -5.55 2.91 -13.09
C LEU A 39 -6.27 1.57 -13.23
N HIS A 40 -7.53 1.50 -12.78
CA HIS A 40 -8.31 0.25 -12.80
C HIS A 40 -7.62 -0.85 -12.01
N LYS A 41 -7.09 -0.48 -10.85
CA LYS A 41 -6.40 -1.40 -9.96
C LYS A 41 -7.04 -1.35 -8.59
N PRO A 42 -7.04 -2.46 -7.84
CA PRO A 42 -7.53 -2.42 -6.47
C PRO A 42 -6.59 -1.64 -5.57
N PHE A 43 -7.16 -1.06 -4.53
CA PHE A 43 -6.41 -0.28 -3.57
C PHE A 43 -6.28 -1.04 -2.27
N TYR A 44 -5.08 -1.05 -1.72
CA TYR A 44 -4.81 -1.66 -0.42
C TYR A 44 -3.99 -0.72 0.43
N ASP A 45 -4.25 -0.74 1.74
CA ASP A 45 -3.50 0.04 2.72
C ASP A 45 -2.88 -0.96 3.68
N VAL A 46 -1.56 -0.92 3.82
CA VAL A 46 -0.84 -1.89 4.64
C VAL A 46 -1.31 -1.85 6.09
N ASP A 47 -1.46 -0.64 6.64
CA ASP A 47 -1.89 -0.54 8.04
C ASP A 47 -3.27 -1.14 8.23
N HIS A 48 -4.18 -0.87 7.30
CA HIS A 48 -5.51 -1.44 7.36
C HIS A 48 -5.45 -2.96 7.29
N GLU A 49 -4.60 -3.47 6.42
CA GLU A 49 -4.47 -4.91 6.27
C GLU A 49 -3.94 -5.56 7.54
N ILE A 50 -2.98 -4.91 8.19
CA ILE A 50 -2.46 -5.43 9.45
C ILE A 50 -3.56 -5.48 10.50
N GLU A 51 -4.35 -4.41 10.60
CA GLU A 51 -5.43 -4.38 11.60
C GLU A 51 -6.50 -5.41 11.27
N ARG A 52 -6.79 -5.58 9.99
CA ARG A 52 -7.79 -6.56 9.60
C ARG A 52 -7.34 -7.98 9.93
N SER A 53 -6.09 -8.29 9.66
CA SER A 53 -5.60 -9.66 9.83
C SER A 53 -5.33 -9.99 11.31
N THR A 54 -4.98 -9.00 12.10
CA THR A 54 -4.68 -9.24 13.51
C THR A 54 -5.89 -9.00 14.42
N GLY A 55 -6.84 -8.19 13.96
CA GLY A 55 -7.94 -7.77 14.81
C GLY A 55 -7.54 -6.76 15.84
N VAL A 56 -6.37 -6.17 15.72
CA VAL A 56 -5.80 -5.28 16.73
C VAL A 56 -5.38 -3.98 16.07
N LYS A 57 -5.64 -2.87 16.74
CA LYS A 57 -5.26 -1.56 16.21
C LYS A 57 -3.75 -1.36 16.28
N ILE A 58 -3.23 -0.60 15.34
CA ILE A 58 -1.79 -0.38 15.24
C ILE A 58 -1.17 0.12 16.54
N PRO A 59 -1.74 1.14 17.22
CA PRO A 59 -1.11 1.60 18.46
C PRO A 59 -0.96 0.49 19.49
N LEU A 60 -1.93 -0.40 19.56
CA LEU A 60 -1.85 -1.50 20.51
C LEU A 60 -0.78 -2.50 20.11
N ILE A 61 -0.59 -2.71 18.84
CA ILE A 61 0.48 -3.59 18.36
C ILE A 61 1.84 -3.04 18.80
N PHE A 62 2.03 -1.72 18.65
CA PHE A 62 3.26 -1.10 19.11
C PHE A 62 3.44 -1.25 20.62
N GLU A 63 2.35 -1.12 21.36
CA GLU A 63 2.43 -1.22 22.80
C GLU A 63 2.82 -2.63 23.25
N ILE A 64 2.25 -3.63 22.63
CA ILE A 64 2.46 -5.02 23.03
C ILE A 64 3.76 -5.59 22.45
N GLU A 65 4.03 -5.32 21.17
CA GLU A 65 5.12 -5.96 20.47
C GLU A 65 6.28 -5.03 20.18
N GLY A 66 6.09 -3.73 20.35
CA GLY A 66 7.12 -2.77 20.03
C GLY A 66 7.30 -2.60 18.53
N GLU A 67 8.23 -1.72 18.18
CA GLU A 67 8.50 -1.46 16.77
C GLU A 67 8.96 -2.70 16.03
N PRO A 68 9.86 -3.52 16.58
CA PRO A 68 10.29 -4.71 15.84
C PRO A 68 9.12 -5.64 15.50
N GLY A 69 8.18 -5.80 16.42
CA GLY A 69 7.02 -6.64 16.15
C GLY A 69 6.14 -6.06 15.06
N PHE A 70 5.92 -4.74 15.12
CA PHE A 70 5.12 -4.10 14.09
C PHE A 70 5.81 -4.22 12.71
N ARG A 71 7.13 -4.00 12.66
CA ARG A 71 7.84 -4.07 11.39
C ARG A 71 7.79 -5.47 10.79
N ALA A 72 7.82 -6.50 11.63
CA ALA A 72 7.69 -7.87 11.14
C ALA A 72 6.32 -8.09 10.52
N ARG A 73 5.27 -7.57 11.15
CA ARG A 73 3.93 -7.69 10.59
C ARG A 73 3.76 -6.89 9.32
N GLU A 74 4.37 -5.70 9.28
CA GLU A 74 4.33 -4.87 8.09
C GLU A 74 5.01 -5.56 6.91
N SER A 75 6.17 -6.16 7.15
CA SER A 75 6.89 -6.86 6.10
C SER A 75 6.08 -8.03 5.56
N ARG A 76 5.43 -8.77 6.45
CA ARG A 76 4.61 -9.89 6.02
C ARG A 76 3.41 -9.43 5.21
N ALA A 77 2.76 -8.37 5.67
CA ALA A 77 1.60 -7.84 4.95
C ALA A 77 2.02 -7.33 3.58
N LEU A 78 3.16 -6.64 3.51
CA LEU A 78 3.66 -6.15 2.23
C LEU A 78 3.91 -7.30 1.27
N ALA A 79 4.57 -8.35 1.75
CA ALA A 79 4.87 -9.50 0.89
C ALA A 79 3.59 -10.12 0.34
N GLU A 80 2.60 -10.29 1.19
CA GLU A 80 1.35 -10.88 0.76
C GLU A 80 0.61 -10.01 -0.24
N LEU A 81 0.60 -8.69 0.00
CA LEU A 81 -0.12 -7.79 -0.89
C LEU A 81 0.58 -7.66 -2.23
N ILE A 82 1.91 -7.65 -2.23
CA ILE A 82 2.66 -7.53 -3.46
C ILE A 82 2.41 -8.74 -4.37
N GLU A 83 2.17 -9.90 -3.80
CA GLU A 83 1.91 -11.08 -4.59
C GLU A 83 0.62 -10.98 -5.38
N LYS A 84 -0.28 -10.10 -4.98
CA LYS A 84 -1.51 -9.92 -5.75
C LYS A 84 -1.25 -9.31 -7.12
N GLY A 85 -0.19 -8.53 -7.25
CA GLY A 85 0.16 -7.90 -8.52
C GLY A 85 -0.82 -6.82 -8.92
N ASP A 86 -0.35 -5.83 -9.63
CA ASP A 86 -1.20 -4.79 -10.24
C ASP A 86 -2.15 -4.15 -9.23
N ILE A 87 -1.62 -3.73 -8.10
CA ILE A 87 -2.41 -3.05 -7.08
C ILE A 87 -1.86 -1.66 -6.83
N VAL A 88 -2.68 -0.82 -6.19
CA VAL A 88 -2.22 0.44 -5.63
C VAL A 88 -2.10 0.21 -4.13
N LEU A 89 -0.92 0.41 -3.60
CA LEU A 89 -0.61 0.06 -2.23
C LEU A 89 -0.12 1.28 -1.47
N ALA A 90 -0.82 1.63 -0.41
CA ALA A 90 -0.39 2.71 0.47
C ALA A 90 0.33 2.09 1.66
N THR A 91 1.55 2.56 1.89
CA THR A 91 2.31 2.08 3.04
C THR A 91 2.18 3.09 4.17
N GLY A 92 2.42 2.61 5.38
CA GLY A 92 2.38 3.49 6.53
C GLY A 92 3.38 4.59 6.41
N GLY A 93 2.94 5.81 6.56
CA GLY A 93 3.80 6.97 6.40
C GLY A 93 4.53 7.33 7.68
N GLY A 94 5.41 6.48 8.11
CA GLY A 94 6.14 6.77 9.32
C GLY A 94 5.23 6.79 10.51
N ALA A 95 4.48 5.78 10.62
CA ALA A 95 3.39 5.70 11.54
C ALA A 95 3.78 5.80 13.00
N VAL A 96 4.88 6.25 13.31
CA VAL A 96 5.23 6.41 14.71
C VAL A 96 5.58 7.81 15.00
#